data_e1dfff1f53731f36727ddfe75f64be49
#
_entry.id   e1dfff1f53731f36727ddfe75f64be49
#
_cell.length_a   1.000
_cell.length_b   1.000
_cell.length_c   1.000
_cell.angle_alpha   90.00
_cell.angle_beta   90.00
_cell.angle_gamma   90.00
#
_symmetry.space_group_name_H-M   'P 1'
#
loop_
_entity.id
_entity.type
_entity.pdbx_description
1 polymer ?
#
loop_
_entity_poly.entity_id
_entity_poly.type
_entity_poly.pdbx_seq_one_letter_code
_entity_poly.pdbx_strand_id
1 'polypeptide(L)'
;MKVLVLTEYPPSAAGLATQGAPFCRGLREVGVDVHPVRFESPLEKEWYYRWFRPDVVVGGGFWGHTPHLVLHPQQFGMMAVPWLVADGYVAAHHQVLNALPLILVTSNWVRETYIRDGIRGDNIEVLPAPD
;
A
#
# COMPACT_ATOMS: atom_id res chain seq x y z
N MET A 1 10.27 11.85 8.62
CA MET A 1 9.00 11.24 8.18
C MET A 1 8.92 9.82 8.72
N LYS A 2 7.76 9.44 9.20
CA LYS A 2 7.49 8.11 9.72
C LYS A 2 6.55 7.36 8.78
N VAL A 3 6.95 6.17 8.36
CA VAL A 3 6.17 5.34 7.43
C VAL A 3 5.94 3.96 8.04
N LEU A 4 4.69 3.55 8.09
CA LEU A 4 4.30 2.20 8.47
C LEU A 4 4.03 1.40 7.19
N VAL A 5 4.66 0.22 7.07
CA VAL A 5 4.49 -0.63 5.89
C VAL A 5 3.70 -1.87 6.28
N LEU A 6 2.53 -2.05 5.69
CA LEU A 6 1.70 -3.22 5.92
C LEU A 6 2.19 -4.35 5.03
N THR A 7 2.64 -5.44 5.64
CA THR A 7 3.25 -6.56 4.93
C THR A 7 2.51 -7.85 5.24
N GLU A 8 2.64 -8.83 4.35
CA GLU A 8 2.16 -10.18 4.57
C GLU A 8 3.17 -10.94 5.45
N TYR A 9 2.67 -11.75 6.37
CA TYR A 9 3.54 -12.58 7.24
C TYR A 9 2.87 -13.93 7.51
N PRO A 10 3.59 -15.03 7.40
CA PRO A 10 4.98 -15.14 6.91
C PRO A 10 5.08 -14.73 5.44
N PRO A 11 6.26 -14.32 4.97
CA PRO A 11 6.43 -13.97 3.56
C PRO A 11 6.03 -15.14 2.65
N SER A 12 5.22 -14.82 1.63
CA SER A 12 4.81 -15.83 0.67
C SER A 12 5.71 -15.78 -0.58
N ALA A 13 5.74 -16.89 -1.33
CA ALA A 13 6.47 -16.94 -2.59
C ALA A 13 5.80 -16.10 -3.69
N ALA A 14 4.61 -15.59 -3.45
CA ALA A 14 3.84 -14.83 -4.43
C ALA A 14 4.35 -13.38 -4.62
N GLY A 15 5.36 -12.94 -3.91
CA GLY A 15 6.13 -11.78 -4.29
C GLY A 15 5.90 -10.51 -3.50
N LEU A 16 4.69 -10.09 -3.15
CA LEU A 16 4.47 -8.81 -2.47
C LEU A 16 5.10 -8.78 -1.07
N ALA A 17 5.00 -9.89 -0.36
CA ALA A 17 5.59 -10.00 0.97
C ALA A 17 7.12 -9.95 0.92
N THR A 18 7.73 -10.51 -0.13
CA THR A 18 9.18 -10.48 -0.31
C THR A 18 9.68 -9.10 -0.74
N GLN A 19 8.80 -8.23 -1.22
CA GLN A 19 9.14 -6.86 -1.63
C GLN A 19 9.10 -5.88 -0.47
N GLY A 20 8.38 -6.21 0.61
CA GLY A 20 8.27 -5.33 1.76
C GLY A 20 9.60 -5.02 2.42
N ALA A 21 10.47 -6.01 2.59
CA ALA A 21 11.78 -5.83 3.23
C ALA A 21 12.72 -4.94 2.40
N PRO A 22 12.89 -5.14 1.08
CA PRO A 22 13.67 -4.22 0.26
C PRO A 22 13.12 -2.80 0.25
N PHE A 23 11.79 -2.65 0.22
CA PHE A 23 11.15 -1.33 0.26
C PHE A 23 11.47 -0.60 1.57
N CYS A 24 11.34 -1.28 2.71
CA CYS A 24 11.68 -0.71 4.02
C CYS A 24 13.17 -0.33 4.09
N ARG A 25 14.03 -1.19 3.55
CA ARG A 25 15.47 -0.91 3.53
C ARG A 25 15.78 0.33 2.72
N GLY A 26 15.19 0.46 1.54
CA GLY A 26 15.38 1.63 0.69
C GLY A 26 14.93 2.92 1.37
N LEU A 27 13.80 2.90 2.07
CA LEU A 27 13.33 4.06 2.81
C LEU A 27 14.27 4.42 3.96
N ARG A 28 14.80 3.43 4.68
CA ARG A 28 15.77 3.68 5.76
C ARG A 28 17.05 4.29 5.23
N GLU A 29 17.51 3.88 4.07
CA GLU A 29 18.73 4.41 3.45
C GLU A 29 18.62 5.89 3.10
N VAL A 30 17.40 6.38 2.82
CA VAL A 30 17.17 7.80 2.55
C VAL A 30 16.69 8.57 3.79
N GLY A 31 16.81 7.98 4.97
CA GLY A 31 16.56 8.67 6.24
C GLY A 31 15.12 8.63 6.72
N VAL A 32 14.28 7.79 6.16
CA VAL A 32 12.88 7.63 6.59
C VAL A 32 12.81 6.63 7.75
N ASP A 33 12.09 6.98 8.81
CA ASP A 33 11.83 6.08 9.93
C ASP A 33 10.67 5.16 9.54
N VAL A 34 10.96 3.87 9.34
CA VAL A 34 10.01 2.93 8.77
C VAL A 34 9.90 1.68 9.64
N HIS A 35 8.66 1.20 9.84
CA HIS A 35 8.37 -0.06 10.51
C HIS A 35 7.46 -0.94 9.66
N PRO A 36 7.79 -2.22 9.45
CA PRO A 36 6.85 -3.17 8.86
C PRO A 36 5.89 -3.72 9.92
N VAL A 37 4.66 -4.00 9.52
CA VAL A 37 3.66 -4.62 10.38
C VAL A 37 2.79 -5.55 9.54
N ARG A 38 2.26 -6.63 10.15
CA ARG A 38 1.38 -7.57 9.44
C ARG A 38 0.05 -6.90 9.10
N PHE A 39 -0.34 -6.98 7.84
CA PHE A 39 -1.60 -6.36 7.43
C PHE A 39 -2.83 -7.14 7.92
N GLU A 40 -2.68 -8.43 8.23
CA GLU A 40 -3.80 -9.27 8.70
C GLU A 40 -4.14 -9.07 10.18
N SER A 41 -3.31 -8.38 10.95
CA SER A 41 -3.52 -8.21 12.39
C SER A 41 -4.04 -6.82 12.71
N PRO A 42 -5.37 -6.65 12.92
CA PRO A 42 -5.93 -5.34 13.26
C PRO A 42 -5.37 -4.77 14.57
N LEU A 43 -5.19 -5.62 15.59
CA LEU A 43 -4.68 -5.16 16.89
C LEU A 43 -3.25 -4.64 16.80
N GLU A 44 -2.41 -5.33 16.04
CA GLU A 44 -1.02 -4.92 15.83
C GLU A 44 -0.95 -3.60 15.06
N LYS A 45 -1.76 -3.45 14.01
CA LYS A 45 -1.84 -2.20 13.24
C LYS A 45 -2.30 -1.05 14.11
N GLU A 46 -3.36 -1.23 14.91
CA GLU A 46 -3.89 -0.20 15.79
C GLU A 46 -2.85 0.24 16.82
N TRP A 47 -2.10 -0.71 17.37
CA TRP A 47 -1.04 -0.41 18.32
C TRP A 47 0.00 0.52 17.69
N TYR A 48 0.45 0.20 16.46
CA TYR A 48 1.42 1.04 15.74
C TYR A 48 0.84 2.40 15.38
N TYR A 49 -0.43 2.48 15.01
CA TYR A 49 -1.05 3.78 14.72
C TYR A 49 -0.99 4.70 15.95
N ARG A 50 -1.20 4.17 17.11
CA ARG A 50 -1.22 4.94 18.37
C ARG A 50 0.17 5.27 18.88
N TRP A 51 1.07 4.31 18.85
CA TRP A 51 2.41 4.45 19.40
C TRP A 51 3.38 5.11 18.44
N PHE A 52 3.46 4.61 17.23
CA PHE A 52 4.40 5.08 16.22
C PHE A 52 3.93 6.38 15.57
N ARG A 53 2.62 6.55 15.41
CA ARG A 53 1.98 7.71 14.78
C ARG A 53 2.57 7.99 13.40
N PRO A 54 2.42 7.07 12.45
CA PRO A 54 3.02 7.24 11.13
C PRO A 54 2.41 8.42 10.39
N ASP A 55 3.24 9.10 9.59
CA ASP A 55 2.76 10.13 8.66
C ASP A 55 2.06 9.50 7.47
N VAL A 56 2.53 8.32 7.04
CA VAL A 56 1.98 7.59 5.90
C VAL A 56 1.95 6.09 6.21
N VAL A 57 0.89 5.42 5.78
CA VAL A 57 0.74 3.96 5.86
C VAL A 57 0.74 3.41 4.44
N VAL A 58 1.77 2.64 4.08
CA VAL A 58 1.92 2.03 2.76
C VAL A 58 1.57 0.55 2.87
N GLY A 59 0.65 0.06 2.02
CA GLY A 59 0.29 -1.34 2.01
C GLY A 59 0.30 -1.92 0.61
N GLY A 60 0.98 -3.06 0.40
CA GLY A 60 1.05 -3.74 -0.88
C GLY A 60 0.00 -4.84 -1.01
N GLY A 61 -0.68 -4.93 -2.15
CA GLY A 61 -1.66 -5.99 -2.36
C GLY A 61 -2.49 -5.83 -3.61
N PHE A 62 -3.42 -6.79 -3.77
CA PHE A 62 -4.45 -6.74 -4.79
C PHE A 62 -5.65 -5.99 -4.22
N TRP A 63 -6.06 -4.91 -4.86
CA TRP A 63 -7.12 -4.05 -4.34
C TRP A 63 -8.41 -4.82 -4.01
N GLY A 64 -8.85 -5.68 -4.91
CA GLY A 64 -10.08 -6.44 -4.71
C GLY A 64 -10.05 -7.40 -3.51
N HIS A 65 -8.86 -7.86 -3.12
CA HIS A 65 -8.69 -8.81 -2.02
C HIS A 65 -8.35 -8.14 -0.70
N THR A 66 -7.72 -6.96 -0.74
CA THR A 66 -7.20 -6.31 0.46
C THR A 66 -7.54 -4.83 0.55
N PRO A 67 -8.82 -4.42 0.39
CA PRO A 67 -9.17 -3.00 0.48
C PRO A 67 -8.88 -2.40 1.85
N HIS A 68 -8.78 -3.22 2.89
CA HIS A 68 -8.43 -2.77 4.23
C HIS A 68 -7.02 -2.17 4.33
N LEU A 69 -6.14 -2.39 3.34
CA LEU A 69 -4.85 -1.70 3.27
C LEU A 69 -5.01 -0.17 3.23
N VAL A 70 -6.13 0.31 2.73
CA VAL A 70 -6.47 1.72 2.69
C VAL A 70 -7.55 2.05 3.71
N LEU A 71 -8.61 1.26 3.76
CA LEU A 71 -9.79 1.58 4.58
C LEU A 71 -9.49 1.53 6.07
N HIS A 72 -8.67 0.57 6.52
CA HIS A 72 -8.34 0.45 7.94
C HIS A 72 -7.53 1.64 8.46
N PRO A 73 -6.39 2.03 7.82
CA PRO A 73 -5.69 3.23 8.27
C PRO A 73 -6.55 4.50 8.20
N GLN A 74 -7.40 4.63 7.19
CA GLN A 74 -8.28 5.80 7.08
C GLN A 74 -9.26 5.91 8.23
N GLN A 75 -9.74 4.77 8.78
CA GLN A 75 -10.62 4.78 9.95
C GLN A 75 -9.94 5.39 11.18
N PHE A 76 -8.63 5.38 11.23
CA PHE A 76 -7.83 5.94 12.32
C PHE A 76 -7.22 7.30 11.96
N GLY A 77 -7.67 7.92 10.87
CA GLY A 77 -7.18 9.23 10.46
C GLY A 77 -5.79 9.24 9.85
N MET A 78 -5.28 8.08 9.43
CA MET A 78 -3.96 7.97 8.83
C MET A 78 -4.03 8.18 7.31
N MET A 79 -2.96 8.74 6.73
CA MET A 79 -2.83 8.84 5.28
C MET A 79 -2.40 7.48 4.72
N ALA A 80 -3.22 6.90 3.85
CA ALA A 80 -2.95 5.62 3.23
C ALA A 80 -2.42 5.80 1.82
N VAL A 81 -1.33 5.10 1.49
CA VAL A 81 -0.78 5.05 0.13
C VAL A 81 -0.66 3.57 -0.25
N PRO A 82 -1.59 3.04 -1.06
CA PRO A 82 -1.51 1.64 -1.47
C PRO A 82 -0.47 1.44 -2.56
N TRP A 83 0.17 0.29 -2.56
CA TRP A 83 1.07 -0.16 -3.62
C TRP A 83 0.43 -1.40 -4.24
N LEU A 84 -0.23 -1.21 -5.38
CA LEU A 84 -1.18 -2.17 -5.90
C LEU A 84 -0.70 -2.91 -7.13
N VAL A 85 -1.13 -4.17 -7.23
CA VAL A 85 -1.11 -4.97 -8.45
C VAL A 85 -2.56 -5.17 -8.90
N ALA A 86 -2.77 -5.70 -10.09
CA ALA A 86 -4.11 -5.92 -10.63
C ALA A 86 -4.26 -7.32 -11.22
N ASP A 87 -5.47 -7.88 -11.03
CA ASP A 87 -5.87 -9.16 -11.61
C ASP A 87 -6.60 -8.98 -12.94
N GLY A 88 -6.52 -7.81 -13.55
CA GLY A 88 -7.14 -7.50 -14.81
C GLY A 88 -8.31 -6.51 -14.74
N TYR A 89 -8.85 -6.23 -13.56
CA TYR A 89 -9.92 -5.24 -13.41
C TYR A 89 -9.99 -4.71 -11.98
N VAL A 90 -10.62 -3.53 -11.83
CA VAL A 90 -10.90 -2.92 -10.53
C VAL A 90 -12.38 -3.06 -10.24
N ALA A 91 -12.74 -3.89 -9.29
CA ALA A 91 -14.13 -4.28 -9.07
C ALA A 91 -14.92 -3.37 -8.13
N ALA A 92 -14.26 -2.62 -7.23
CA ALA A 92 -14.96 -1.93 -6.16
C ALA A 92 -14.17 -0.73 -5.64
N HIS A 93 -14.88 0.13 -4.89
CA HIS A 93 -14.28 1.24 -4.15
C HIS A 93 -13.56 2.28 -5.02
N HIS A 94 -14.05 2.53 -6.24
CA HIS A 94 -13.45 3.51 -7.15
C HIS A 94 -13.36 4.90 -6.54
N GLN A 95 -14.39 5.30 -5.77
CA GLN A 95 -14.40 6.60 -5.13
C GLN A 95 -13.29 6.74 -4.09
N VAL A 96 -13.02 5.68 -3.35
CA VAL A 96 -11.93 5.67 -2.36
C VAL A 96 -10.59 5.87 -3.07
N LEU A 97 -10.35 5.11 -4.14
CA LEU A 97 -9.10 5.23 -4.90
C LEU A 97 -8.95 6.62 -5.53
N ASN A 98 -10.03 7.16 -6.09
CA ASN A 98 -9.99 8.49 -6.72
C ASN A 98 -9.76 9.61 -5.71
N ALA A 99 -10.10 9.40 -4.45
CA ALA A 99 -9.90 10.39 -3.39
C ALA A 99 -8.49 10.35 -2.78
N LEU A 100 -7.71 9.32 -3.06
CA LEU A 100 -6.35 9.20 -2.51
C LEU A 100 -5.40 10.18 -3.18
N PRO A 101 -4.48 10.80 -2.41
CA PRO A 101 -3.49 11.70 -2.97
C PRO A 101 -2.44 10.97 -3.81
N LEU A 102 -2.19 9.70 -3.52
CA LEU A 102 -1.18 8.91 -4.22
C LEU A 102 -1.54 7.43 -4.18
N ILE A 103 -1.42 6.78 -5.34
CA ILE A 103 -1.51 5.34 -5.49
C ILE A 103 -0.23 4.88 -6.18
N LEU A 104 0.46 3.90 -5.60
CA LEU A 104 1.62 3.29 -6.23
C LEU A 104 1.18 2.01 -6.92
N VAL A 105 1.71 1.77 -8.11
CA VAL A 105 1.45 0.53 -8.86
C VAL A 105 2.77 -0.05 -9.36
N THR A 106 2.77 -1.35 -9.66
CA THR A 106 4.02 -2.06 -9.97
C THR A 106 4.46 -1.92 -11.42
N SER A 107 3.58 -1.49 -12.32
CA SER A 107 3.91 -1.35 -13.75
C SER A 107 2.94 -0.41 -14.45
N ASN A 108 3.32 0.02 -15.66
CA ASN A 108 2.44 0.79 -16.53
C ASN A 108 1.18 0.01 -16.92
N TRP A 109 1.28 -1.32 -17.07
CA TRP A 109 0.13 -2.15 -17.36
C TRP A 109 -0.92 -2.07 -16.25
N VAL A 110 -0.49 -2.13 -14.99
CA VAL A 110 -1.38 -1.98 -13.85
C VAL A 110 -2.02 -0.59 -13.85
N ARG A 111 -1.23 0.46 -14.10
CA ARG A 111 -1.73 1.83 -14.17
C ARG A 111 -2.82 1.96 -15.23
N GLU A 112 -2.57 1.45 -16.42
CA GLU A 112 -3.53 1.51 -17.52
C GLU A 112 -4.80 0.73 -17.21
N THR A 113 -4.67 -0.43 -16.53
CA THR A 113 -5.81 -1.22 -16.10
C THR A 113 -6.72 -0.42 -15.16
N TYR A 114 -6.12 0.28 -14.20
CA TYR A 114 -6.89 1.10 -13.25
C TYR A 114 -7.57 2.27 -13.95
N ILE A 115 -6.87 2.95 -14.85
CA ILE A 115 -7.45 4.06 -15.64
C ILE A 115 -8.60 3.56 -16.50
N ARG A 116 -8.42 2.43 -17.18
CA ARG A 116 -9.48 1.82 -17.99
C ARG A 116 -10.75 1.55 -17.17
N ASP A 117 -10.58 1.16 -15.91
CA ASP A 117 -11.69 0.80 -15.05
C ASP A 117 -12.27 1.98 -14.25
N GLY A 118 -11.86 3.21 -14.55
CA GLY A 118 -12.50 4.41 -13.99
C GLY A 118 -11.72 5.17 -12.94
N ILE A 119 -10.46 4.82 -12.70
CA ILE A 119 -9.59 5.61 -11.81
C ILE A 119 -8.97 6.75 -12.61
N ARG A 120 -8.88 7.94 -12.01
CA ARG A 120 -8.45 9.17 -12.72
C ARG A 120 -7.08 9.07 -13.35
N GLY A 121 -6.13 8.45 -12.66
CA GLY A 121 -4.78 8.26 -13.19
C GLY A 121 -3.79 9.36 -12.85
N ASP A 122 -4.23 10.56 -12.54
CA ASP A 122 -3.36 11.68 -12.17
C ASP A 122 -2.72 11.50 -10.79
N ASN A 123 -3.27 10.60 -9.97
CA ASN A 123 -2.75 10.25 -8.65
C ASN A 123 -2.01 8.90 -8.64
N ILE A 124 -1.77 8.30 -9.80
CA ILE A 124 -1.11 6.99 -9.90
C ILE A 124 0.33 7.18 -10.37
N GLU A 125 1.27 6.63 -9.60
CA GLU A 125 2.69 6.59 -9.94
C GLU A 125 3.18 5.16 -10.03
N VAL A 126 4.03 4.88 -11.00
CA VAL A 126 4.63 3.57 -11.17
C VAL A 126 5.88 3.46 -10.30
N LEU A 127 5.87 2.49 -9.39
CA LEU A 127 7.03 2.12 -8.60
C LEU A 127 7.28 0.63 -8.81
N PRO A 128 8.22 0.27 -9.71
CA PRO A 128 8.49 -1.14 -9.97
C PRO A 128 8.97 -1.86 -8.72
N ALA A 129 8.61 -3.14 -8.63
CA ALA A 129 9.09 -3.98 -7.56
C ALA A 129 10.60 -4.11 -7.63
N PRO A 130 11.32 -4.05 -6.51
CA PRO A 130 12.77 -4.30 -6.53
C PRO A 130 13.07 -5.75 -6.90
N ASP A 131 14.09 -5.93 -7.70
CA ASP A 131 14.53 -7.26 -8.13
C ASP A 131 15.24 -8.00 -6.98
#